data_25b05e96e72b5f2787d977e31cbaeef7
#
_entry.id   25b05e96e72b5f2787d977e31cbaeef7
#
_cell.length_a   1.000
_cell.length_b   1.000
_cell.length_c   1.000
_cell.angle_alpha   90.00
_cell.angle_beta   90.00
_cell.angle_gamma   90.00
#
_symmetry.space_group_name_H-M   'P 1'
#
loop_
_entity.id
_entity.type
_entity.pdbx_description
1 polymer ?
#
loop_
_entity_poly.entity_id
_entity_poly.type
_entity_poly.pdbx_seq_one_letter_code
_entity_poly.pdbx_strand_id
1 'polypeptide(L)'
;MSSSAPAVDAAQVSPGESYSTGRRVLILVMVVLGSTLYATTLLIASTLLPQMQGAMSATQDEIAWAMTFNILATAVATPMTGWLAARFGRRETMMWSVFAFTVTTFMCGAAESLETLILWRVLQGALGAPVIPLSQTILLDSFPKRQAGFVTSIFGMAVVIGPVIGPTVGGMLSELYGWRWAFYMIVPVGMVSFIGLRLTLPRDAPTGRVALDWTGFLSLSVTIACVQLVLSRGQRLDWFESREIVVETFVAALAFWVFIAHSLTASRPFLNLRLLLDRKYAIGLTLVLIYGMVNFTPMVLLPPLLQQHAGFPDQLIGEIIAARGVGATIGFFLAIFVGRIDPRVGLVGGFTLQALSGWWLMGIDLNVDTGTLMANSLVQGVAIGVIWVPLTLVTFSNVAPANLAEGMAVYHLLRNIGSSFFISLSIAEIVRTTGANYSRMTEFLNPTTGRWRCRG
;
A
#
# COMPACT_ATOMS: atom_id res chain seq x y z
N MET A 1 -45.61 23.43 37.33
CA MET A 1 -44.24 23.83 36.92
C MET A 1 -43.34 22.60 37.05
N SER A 2 -43.23 21.85 35.98
CA SER A 2 -42.38 20.64 35.90
C SER A 2 -41.14 21.03 35.09
N SER A 3 -40.00 21.18 35.77
CA SER A 3 -38.72 21.45 35.22
C SER A 3 -38.20 20.20 34.50
N SER A 4 -38.31 20.18 33.20
CA SER A 4 -37.60 19.22 32.36
C SER A 4 -36.10 19.62 32.30
N ALA A 5 -35.26 18.88 33.05
CA ALA A 5 -33.81 18.96 32.89
C ALA A 5 -33.45 18.61 31.42
N PRO A 6 -32.54 19.37 30.79
CA PRO A 6 -32.08 19.03 29.43
C PRO A 6 -31.36 17.67 29.50
N ALA A 7 -31.75 16.76 28.61
CA ALA A 7 -31.04 15.52 28.38
C ALA A 7 -29.60 15.89 28.00
N VAL A 8 -28.66 15.61 28.89
CA VAL A 8 -27.23 15.68 28.62
C VAL A 8 -26.98 14.75 27.44
N ASP A 9 -26.58 15.34 26.34
CA ASP A 9 -26.07 14.66 25.14
C ASP A 9 -25.17 13.52 25.63
N ALA A 10 -25.61 12.28 25.47
CA ALA A 10 -24.80 11.10 25.70
C ALA A 10 -23.72 11.14 24.60
N ALA A 11 -22.64 11.89 24.85
CA ALA A 11 -21.46 11.89 24.06
C ALA A 11 -21.14 10.42 23.78
N GLN A 12 -21.17 10.04 22.50
CA GLN A 12 -20.93 8.66 22.06
C GLN A 12 -19.54 8.24 22.55
N VAL A 13 -19.52 7.58 23.72
CA VAL A 13 -18.33 7.00 24.32
C VAL A 13 -17.83 5.96 23.34
N SER A 14 -16.62 6.16 22.82
CA SER A 14 -16.04 5.18 21.91
C SER A 14 -15.96 3.82 22.61
N PRO A 15 -16.35 2.70 21.98
CA PRO A 15 -16.34 1.38 22.62
C PRO A 15 -15.01 1.05 23.30
N GLY A 16 -13.91 1.61 22.79
CA GLY A 16 -12.55 1.46 23.34
C GLY A 16 -12.33 2.10 24.70
N GLU A 17 -13.17 3.04 25.15
CA GLU A 17 -13.02 3.66 26.49
C GLU A 17 -13.34 2.68 27.63
N SER A 18 -14.09 1.62 27.37
CA SER A 18 -14.43 0.59 28.34
C SER A 18 -13.35 -0.50 28.51
N TYR A 19 -12.32 -0.56 27.62
CA TYR A 19 -11.31 -1.62 27.70
C TYR A 19 -10.21 -1.30 28.68
N SER A 20 -9.74 -2.34 29.41
CA SER A 20 -8.54 -2.23 30.24
C SER A 20 -7.30 -1.91 29.39
N THR A 21 -6.33 -1.20 29.97
CA THR A 21 -5.08 -0.84 29.27
C THR A 21 -4.37 -2.07 28.72
N GLY A 22 -4.32 -3.17 29.49
CA GLY A 22 -3.69 -4.42 29.03
C GLY A 22 -4.34 -4.99 27.77
N ARG A 23 -5.70 -4.97 27.70
CA ARG A 23 -6.45 -5.44 26.53
C ARG A 23 -6.18 -4.56 25.31
N ARG A 24 -6.13 -3.23 25.47
CA ARG A 24 -5.83 -2.30 24.40
C ARG A 24 -4.43 -2.55 23.82
N VAL A 25 -3.42 -2.71 24.68
CA VAL A 25 -2.05 -3.01 24.26
C VAL A 25 -2.00 -4.34 23.50
N LEU A 26 -2.70 -5.35 23.97
CA LEU A 26 -2.73 -6.66 23.31
C LEU A 26 -3.43 -6.59 21.93
N ILE A 27 -4.55 -5.85 21.82
CA ILE A 27 -5.20 -5.55 20.53
C ILE A 27 -4.19 -4.85 19.59
N LEU A 28 -3.51 -3.81 20.07
CA LEU A 28 -2.51 -3.08 19.28
C LEU A 28 -1.43 -4.03 18.74
N VAL A 29 -0.83 -4.85 19.62
CA VAL A 29 0.24 -5.78 19.23
C VAL A 29 -0.24 -6.79 18.20
N MET A 30 -1.41 -7.40 18.39
CA MET A 30 -1.91 -8.44 17.48
C MET A 30 -2.33 -7.87 16.11
N VAL A 31 -2.97 -6.69 16.10
CA VAL A 31 -3.36 -6.01 14.86
C VAL A 31 -2.14 -5.51 14.10
N VAL A 32 -1.17 -4.93 14.80
CA VAL A 32 0.09 -4.46 14.22
C VAL A 32 0.87 -5.64 13.64
N LEU A 33 0.95 -6.76 14.36
CA LEU A 33 1.62 -7.97 13.89
C LEU A 33 1.02 -8.49 12.58
N GLY A 34 -0.31 -8.61 12.49
CA GLY A 34 -1.00 -9.01 11.26
C GLY A 34 -0.75 -8.04 10.09
N SER A 35 -0.75 -6.74 10.36
CA SER A 35 -0.48 -5.71 9.35
C SER A 35 0.96 -5.73 8.84
N THR A 36 1.93 -5.92 9.75
CA THR A 36 3.35 -6.04 9.40
C THR A 36 3.58 -7.25 8.50
N LEU A 37 2.99 -8.41 8.84
CA LEU A 37 3.11 -9.61 8.01
C LEU A 37 2.56 -9.41 6.60
N TYR A 38 1.37 -8.79 6.49
CA TYR A 38 0.80 -8.47 5.20
C TYR A 38 1.73 -7.54 4.40
N ALA A 39 2.23 -6.48 5.04
CA ALA A 39 3.13 -5.53 4.41
C ALA A 39 4.48 -6.17 4.00
N THR A 40 4.99 -7.13 4.78
CA THR A 40 6.21 -7.90 4.48
C THR A 40 6.08 -8.65 3.14
N THR A 41 4.90 -9.24 2.87
CA THR A 41 4.70 -10.02 1.63
C THR A 41 4.64 -9.19 0.37
N LEU A 42 4.44 -7.88 0.46
CA LEU A 42 4.37 -7.00 -0.71
C LEU A 42 5.70 -6.97 -1.49
N LEU A 43 6.82 -6.92 -0.78
CA LEU A 43 8.16 -6.84 -1.40
C LEU A 43 8.96 -8.13 -1.34
N ILE A 44 8.60 -9.10 -0.49
CA ILE A 44 9.34 -10.36 -0.41
C ILE A 44 9.39 -11.09 -1.75
N ALA A 45 8.28 -11.08 -2.48
CA ALA A 45 8.20 -11.76 -3.76
C ALA A 45 9.06 -11.10 -4.85
N SER A 46 9.21 -9.76 -4.84
CA SER A 46 10.08 -9.08 -5.81
C SER A 46 11.55 -9.45 -5.64
N THR A 47 11.99 -9.61 -4.40
CA THR A 47 13.35 -10.03 -4.08
C THR A 47 13.62 -11.48 -4.48
N LEU A 48 12.61 -12.34 -4.40
CA LEU A 48 12.71 -13.77 -4.69
C LEU A 48 12.43 -14.12 -6.16
N LEU A 49 12.05 -13.16 -6.98
CA LEU A 49 11.66 -13.37 -8.38
C LEU A 49 12.67 -14.20 -9.18
N PRO A 50 14.01 -13.93 -9.14
CA PRO A 50 14.98 -14.72 -9.90
C PRO A 50 15.05 -16.18 -9.46
N GLN A 51 14.98 -16.45 -8.16
CA GLN A 51 15.00 -17.80 -7.61
C GLN A 51 13.72 -18.58 -7.93
N MET A 52 12.56 -17.90 -7.85
CA MET A 52 11.27 -18.47 -8.22
C MET A 52 11.22 -18.76 -9.72
N GLN A 53 11.75 -17.88 -10.56
CA GLN A 53 11.86 -18.05 -12.00
C GLN A 53 12.65 -19.31 -12.35
N GLY A 54 13.82 -19.49 -11.76
CA GLY A 54 14.65 -20.70 -11.97
C GLY A 54 13.95 -21.97 -11.49
N ALA A 55 13.31 -21.94 -10.30
CA ALA A 55 12.64 -23.09 -9.72
C ALA A 55 11.39 -23.54 -10.48
N MET A 56 10.70 -22.61 -11.15
CA MET A 56 9.46 -22.87 -11.93
C MET A 56 9.74 -23.02 -13.43
N SER A 57 11.00 -22.93 -13.86
CA SER A 57 11.40 -22.95 -15.30
C SER A 57 10.60 -21.93 -16.13
N ALA A 58 10.27 -20.79 -15.53
CA ALA A 58 9.45 -19.74 -16.12
C ALA A 58 10.31 -18.66 -16.78
N THR A 59 9.76 -17.96 -17.76
CA THR A 59 10.35 -16.75 -18.30
C THR A 59 10.21 -15.59 -17.29
N GLN A 60 11.01 -14.54 -17.48
CA GLN A 60 10.90 -13.33 -16.63
C GLN A 60 9.51 -12.70 -16.69
N ASP A 61 8.88 -12.78 -17.84
CA ASP A 61 7.53 -12.25 -18.06
C ASP A 61 6.46 -13.08 -17.35
N GLU A 62 6.57 -14.39 -17.42
CA GLU A 62 5.61 -15.29 -16.79
C GLU A 62 5.67 -15.21 -15.27
N ILE A 63 6.86 -15.19 -14.67
CA ILE A 63 6.97 -15.08 -13.20
C ILE A 63 6.50 -13.72 -12.68
N ALA A 64 6.61 -12.65 -13.46
CA ALA A 64 6.12 -11.32 -13.11
C ALA A 64 4.59 -11.30 -12.93
N TRP A 65 3.85 -12.18 -13.61
CA TRP A 65 2.40 -12.33 -13.41
C TRP A 65 2.03 -12.70 -11.98
N ALA A 66 2.85 -13.46 -11.28
CA ALA A 66 2.60 -13.80 -9.87
C ALA A 66 2.53 -12.54 -8.99
N MET A 67 3.29 -11.49 -9.30
CA MET A 67 3.21 -10.20 -8.60
C MET A 67 2.04 -9.35 -9.09
N THR A 68 1.89 -9.23 -10.40
CA THR A 68 0.85 -8.42 -11.03
C THR A 68 -0.55 -8.86 -10.58
N PHE A 69 -0.84 -10.15 -10.61
CA PHE A 69 -2.13 -10.68 -10.19
C PHE A 69 -2.38 -10.58 -8.68
N ASN A 70 -1.34 -10.65 -7.85
CA ASN A 70 -1.49 -10.41 -6.41
C ASN A 70 -1.90 -8.96 -6.12
N ILE A 71 -1.22 -7.99 -6.75
CA ILE A 71 -1.52 -6.56 -6.61
C ILE A 71 -2.93 -6.26 -7.16
N LEU A 72 -3.26 -6.82 -8.32
CA LEU A 72 -4.57 -6.69 -8.96
C LEU A 72 -5.69 -7.22 -8.05
N ALA A 73 -5.54 -8.44 -7.54
CA ALA A 73 -6.51 -9.06 -6.65
C ALA A 73 -6.68 -8.26 -5.34
N THR A 74 -5.58 -7.74 -4.79
CA THR A 74 -5.61 -6.83 -3.63
C THR A 74 -6.39 -5.56 -3.94
N ALA A 75 -6.12 -4.91 -5.07
CA ALA A 75 -6.79 -3.67 -5.46
C ALA A 75 -8.29 -3.85 -5.66
N VAL A 76 -8.70 -4.95 -6.32
CA VAL A 76 -10.11 -5.31 -6.56
C VAL A 76 -10.83 -5.68 -5.26
N ALA A 77 -10.17 -6.39 -4.34
CA ALA A 77 -10.78 -6.85 -3.11
C ALA A 77 -10.80 -5.79 -1.99
N THR A 78 -9.90 -4.80 -2.01
CA THR A 78 -9.82 -3.76 -0.97
C THR A 78 -11.16 -3.04 -0.74
N PRO A 79 -11.90 -2.58 -1.75
CA PRO A 79 -13.20 -1.93 -1.55
C PRO A 79 -14.26 -2.82 -0.88
N MET A 80 -14.16 -4.16 -0.98
CA MET A 80 -15.07 -5.07 -0.29
C MET A 80 -14.95 -5.02 1.22
N THR A 81 -13.89 -4.46 1.76
CA THR A 81 -13.64 -4.41 3.21
C THR A 81 -14.80 -3.80 3.98
N GLY A 82 -15.38 -2.71 3.47
CA GLY A 82 -16.54 -2.05 4.09
C GLY A 82 -17.75 -2.97 4.17
N TRP A 83 -18.11 -3.62 3.06
CA TRP A 83 -19.22 -4.56 3.01
C TRP A 83 -18.99 -5.80 3.88
N LEU A 84 -17.78 -6.39 3.82
CA LEU A 84 -17.41 -7.53 4.66
C LEU A 84 -17.54 -7.19 6.16
N ALA A 85 -17.03 -6.03 6.55
CA ALA A 85 -17.14 -5.55 7.93
C ALA A 85 -18.58 -5.29 8.36
N ALA A 86 -19.42 -4.77 7.47
CA ALA A 86 -20.86 -4.55 7.74
C ALA A 86 -21.64 -5.86 7.78
N ARG A 87 -21.26 -6.86 6.98
CA ARG A 87 -21.95 -8.15 6.86
C ARG A 87 -21.62 -9.14 7.95
N PHE A 88 -20.32 -9.30 8.24
CA PHE A 88 -19.79 -10.32 9.15
C PHE A 88 -19.27 -9.75 10.47
N GLY A 89 -19.16 -8.41 10.56
CA GLY A 89 -18.52 -7.73 11.67
C GLY A 89 -17.01 -7.53 11.41
N ARG A 90 -16.44 -6.51 12.07
CA ARG A 90 -15.02 -6.14 11.90
C ARG A 90 -14.09 -7.20 12.46
N ARG A 91 -14.45 -7.79 13.61
CA ARG A 91 -13.68 -8.85 14.26
C ARG A 91 -13.57 -10.08 13.38
N GLU A 92 -14.70 -10.64 12.95
CA GLU A 92 -14.72 -11.86 12.13
C GLU A 92 -14.01 -11.65 10.80
N THR A 93 -14.27 -10.52 10.14
CA THR A 93 -13.60 -10.19 8.87
C THR A 93 -12.10 -10.10 9.06
N MET A 94 -11.61 -9.41 10.10
CA MET A 94 -10.17 -9.29 10.37
C MET A 94 -9.53 -10.64 10.66
N MET A 95 -10.15 -11.43 11.54
CA MET A 95 -9.64 -12.76 11.91
C MET A 95 -9.52 -13.69 10.69
N TRP A 96 -10.61 -13.81 9.94
CA TRP A 96 -10.64 -14.70 8.78
C TRP A 96 -9.74 -14.22 7.64
N SER A 97 -9.60 -12.90 7.46
CA SER A 97 -8.64 -12.35 6.50
C SER A 97 -7.19 -12.69 6.89
N VAL A 98 -6.79 -12.53 8.16
CA VAL A 98 -5.45 -12.90 8.62
C VAL A 98 -5.22 -14.41 8.51
N PHE A 99 -6.20 -15.23 8.87
CA PHE A 99 -6.09 -16.68 8.75
C PHE A 99 -5.96 -17.13 7.29
N ALA A 100 -6.88 -16.69 6.44
CA ALA A 100 -6.88 -17.07 5.02
C ALA A 100 -5.63 -16.56 4.29
N PHE A 101 -5.18 -15.33 4.62
CA PHE A 101 -3.91 -14.80 4.15
C PHE A 101 -2.72 -15.67 4.60
N THR A 102 -2.71 -16.14 5.83
CA THR A 102 -1.63 -17.01 6.35
C THR A 102 -1.63 -18.36 5.63
N VAL A 103 -2.81 -18.96 5.44
CA VAL A 103 -2.94 -20.24 4.71
C VAL A 103 -2.51 -20.08 3.25
N THR A 104 -2.96 -19.04 2.57
CA THR A 104 -2.57 -18.80 1.16
C THR A 104 -1.10 -18.46 1.03
N THR A 105 -0.50 -17.81 2.04
CA THR A 105 0.96 -17.59 2.08
C THR A 105 1.72 -18.90 2.21
N PHE A 106 1.27 -19.82 3.07
CA PHE A 106 1.84 -21.17 3.16
C PHE A 106 1.75 -21.89 1.80
N MET A 107 0.59 -21.83 1.15
CA MET A 107 0.37 -22.47 -0.15
C MET A 107 1.22 -21.85 -1.27
N CYS A 108 1.54 -20.53 -1.21
CA CYS A 108 2.52 -19.94 -2.12
C CYS A 108 3.90 -20.58 -1.99
N GLY A 109 4.35 -20.87 -0.76
CA GLY A 109 5.60 -21.57 -0.51
C GLY A 109 5.57 -23.05 -0.92
N ALA A 110 4.39 -23.68 -0.89
CA ALA A 110 4.18 -25.08 -1.26
C ALA A 110 3.89 -25.26 -2.78
N ALA A 111 3.81 -24.19 -3.56
CA ALA A 111 3.52 -24.29 -4.98
C ALA A 111 4.63 -25.03 -5.75
N GLU A 112 4.21 -25.93 -6.64
CA GLU A 112 5.10 -26.76 -7.47
C GLU A 112 5.11 -26.31 -8.94
N SER A 113 4.08 -25.59 -9.39
CA SER A 113 3.99 -25.01 -10.74
C SER A 113 3.71 -23.51 -10.72
N LEU A 114 4.01 -22.83 -11.84
CA LEU A 114 3.75 -21.41 -11.98
C LEU A 114 2.26 -21.07 -11.85
N GLU A 115 1.38 -21.90 -12.44
CA GLU A 115 -0.07 -21.70 -12.40
C GLU A 115 -0.59 -21.78 -10.97
N THR A 116 -0.13 -22.78 -10.20
CA THR A 116 -0.51 -22.92 -8.79
C THR A 116 0.02 -21.77 -7.94
N LEU A 117 1.24 -21.32 -8.21
CA LEU A 117 1.78 -20.14 -7.56
C LEU A 117 0.95 -18.89 -7.85
N ILE A 118 0.62 -18.62 -9.11
CA ILE A 118 -0.22 -17.49 -9.51
C ILE A 118 -1.58 -17.57 -8.82
N LEU A 119 -2.23 -18.74 -8.84
CA LEU A 119 -3.51 -18.94 -8.16
C LEU A 119 -3.44 -18.57 -6.67
N TRP A 120 -2.44 -19.08 -5.95
CA TRP A 120 -2.28 -18.80 -4.54
C TRP A 120 -1.92 -17.33 -4.28
N ARG A 121 -1.18 -16.69 -5.16
CA ARG A 121 -0.88 -15.26 -5.10
C ARG A 121 -2.13 -14.39 -5.31
N VAL A 122 -3.03 -14.76 -6.22
CA VAL A 122 -4.34 -14.11 -6.38
C VAL A 122 -5.16 -14.23 -5.11
N LEU A 123 -5.29 -15.44 -4.58
CA LEU A 123 -6.05 -15.68 -3.34
C LEU A 123 -5.43 -14.96 -2.15
N GLN A 124 -4.10 -14.95 -2.03
CA GLN A 124 -3.37 -14.22 -0.98
C GLN A 124 -3.67 -12.72 -1.04
N GLY A 125 -3.62 -12.11 -2.23
CA GLY A 125 -3.94 -10.71 -2.43
C GLY A 125 -5.39 -10.38 -2.06
N ALA A 126 -6.35 -11.16 -2.59
CA ALA A 126 -7.77 -10.93 -2.37
C ALA A 126 -8.17 -11.11 -0.89
N LEU A 127 -7.74 -12.19 -0.25
CA LEU A 127 -8.11 -12.52 1.13
C LEU A 127 -7.35 -11.69 2.16
N GLY A 128 -6.15 -11.22 1.83
CA GLY A 128 -5.36 -10.31 2.64
C GLY A 128 -5.75 -8.83 2.53
N ALA A 129 -6.45 -8.44 1.47
CA ALA A 129 -6.80 -7.04 1.18
C ALA A 129 -7.48 -6.30 2.35
N PRO A 130 -8.41 -6.91 3.13
CA PRO A 130 -9.05 -6.24 4.26
C PRO A 130 -8.12 -5.97 5.45
N VAL A 131 -6.97 -6.64 5.56
CA VAL A 131 -6.11 -6.58 6.76
C VAL A 131 -5.68 -5.14 7.08
N ILE A 132 -5.17 -4.37 6.12
CA ILE A 132 -4.67 -3.01 6.36
C ILE A 132 -5.80 -2.03 6.71
N PRO A 133 -6.90 -1.89 5.93
CA PRO A 133 -7.98 -0.97 6.25
C PRO A 133 -8.67 -1.30 7.57
N LEU A 134 -8.92 -2.59 7.85
CA LEU A 134 -9.55 -3.00 9.11
C LEU A 134 -8.64 -2.82 10.30
N SER A 135 -7.34 -3.07 10.17
CA SER A 135 -6.38 -2.81 11.24
C SER A 135 -6.46 -1.37 11.70
N GLN A 136 -6.42 -0.43 10.78
CA GLN A 136 -6.49 0.99 11.10
C GLN A 136 -7.85 1.37 11.71
N THR A 137 -8.94 0.83 11.18
CA THR A 137 -10.29 1.02 11.72
C THR A 137 -10.40 0.49 13.14
N ILE A 138 -10.00 -0.76 13.40
CA ILE A 138 -10.06 -1.41 14.71
C ILE A 138 -9.22 -0.64 15.74
N LEU A 139 -8.04 -0.19 15.35
CA LEU A 139 -7.17 0.57 16.23
C LEU A 139 -7.77 1.93 16.61
N LEU A 140 -8.33 2.66 15.67
CA LEU A 140 -8.98 3.95 15.95
C LEU A 140 -10.22 3.80 16.84
N ASP A 141 -10.96 2.70 16.70
CA ASP A 141 -12.13 2.41 17.55
C ASP A 141 -11.77 1.87 18.94
N SER A 142 -10.63 1.18 19.06
CA SER A 142 -10.21 0.54 20.33
C SER A 142 -9.52 1.49 21.30
N PHE A 143 -9.13 2.68 20.84
CA PHE A 143 -8.40 3.64 21.65
C PHE A 143 -9.14 4.97 21.77
N PRO A 144 -8.98 5.69 22.90
CA PRO A 144 -9.55 7.04 23.07
C PRO A 144 -9.02 7.98 21.99
N LYS A 145 -9.85 8.93 21.54
CA LYS A 145 -9.48 9.93 20.51
C LYS A 145 -8.16 10.65 20.82
N ARG A 146 -7.88 10.89 22.12
CA ARG A 146 -6.61 11.50 22.56
C ARG A 146 -5.37 10.69 22.20
N GLN A 147 -5.51 9.36 22.07
CA GLN A 147 -4.40 8.44 21.74
C GLN A 147 -4.38 8.05 20.25
N ALA A 148 -5.33 8.53 19.45
CA ALA A 148 -5.43 8.18 18.02
C ALA A 148 -4.13 8.45 17.26
N GLY A 149 -3.45 9.58 17.51
CA GLY A 149 -2.17 9.91 16.89
C GLY A 149 -1.06 8.90 17.24
N PHE A 150 -0.95 8.52 18.51
CA PHE A 150 0.01 7.53 18.97
C PHE A 150 -0.21 6.16 18.32
N VAL A 151 -1.45 5.70 18.30
CA VAL A 151 -1.82 4.39 17.74
C VAL A 151 -1.62 4.36 16.22
N THR A 152 -1.99 5.44 15.52
CA THR A 152 -1.76 5.58 14.08
C THR A 152 -0.28 5.62 13.74
N SER A 153 0.55 6.21 14.61
CA SER A 153 2.01 6.21 14.45
C SER A 153 2.59 4.80 14.56
N ILE A 154 2.21 4.04 15.58
CA ILE A 154 2.68 2.65 15.75
C ILE A 154 2.24 1.78 14.58
N PHE A 155 0.98 1.91 14.13
CA PHE A 155 0.47 1.21 12.95
C PHE A 155 1.27 1.58 11.70
N GLY A 156 1.51 2.88 11.47
CA GLY A 156 2.28 3.35 10.34
C GLY A 156 3.72 2.84 10.34
N MET A 157 4.40 2.85 11.50
CA MET A 157 5.73 2.22 11.64
C MET A 157 5.71 0.76 11.22
N ALA A 158 4.73 -0.01 11.67
CA ALA A 158 4.60 -1.43 11.37
C ALA A 158 4.43 -1.69 9.86
N VAL A 159 3.60 -0.88 9.20
CA VAL A 159 3.36 -0.98 7.75
C VAL A 159 4.60 -0.59 6.94
N VAL A 160 5.44 0.32 7.44
CA VAL A 160 6.70 0.70 6.76
C VAL A 160 7.83 -0.27 7.06
N ILE A 161 7.90 -0.84 8.26
CA ILE A 161 8.92 -1.83 8.65
C ILE A 161 8.71 -3.15 7.90
N GLY A 162 7.47 -3.56 7.66
CA GLY A 162 7.15 -4.80 6.95
C GLY A 162 7.90 -4.97 5.62
N PRO A 163 7.80 -4.03 4.68
CA PRO A 163 8.54 -4.06 3.41
C PRO A 163 10.07 -4.08 3.56
N VAL A 164 10.63 -3.64 4.68
CA VAL A 164 12.07 -3.73 4.97
C VAL A 164 12.44 -5.14 5.46
N ILE A 165 11.64 -5.73 6.34
CA ILE A 165 11.86 -7.08 6.87
C ILE A 165 11.79 -8.12 5.74
N GLY A 166 10.84 -7.97 4.80
CA GLY A 166 10.61 -8.92 3.73
C GLY A 166 11.87 -9.26 2.94
N PRO A 167 12.47 -8.30 2.23
CA PRO A 167 13.73 -8.51 1.50
C PRO A 167 14.89 -8.93 2.38
N THR A 168 15.05 -8.34 3.56
CA THR A 168 16.21 -8.57 4.43
C THR A 168 16.19 -9.99 5.02
N VAL A 169 15.14 -10.33 5.77
CA VAL A 169 15.02 -11.64 6.43
C VAL A 169 14.62 -12.71 5.42
N GLY A 170 13.72 -12.40 4.50
CA GLY A 170 13.28 -13.31 3.46
C GLY A 170 14.39 -13.65 2.47
N GLY A 171 15.22 -12.66 2.09
CA GLY A 171 16.42 -12.87 1.26
C GLY A 171 17.43 -13.79 1.95
N MET A 172 17.77 -13.50 3.21
CA MET A 172 18.69 -14.34 3.99
C MET A 172 18.18 -15.80 4.14
N LEU A 173 16.89 -15.99 4.44
CA LEU A 173 16.30 -17.33 4.52
C LEU A 173 16.30 -18.04 3.16
N SER A 174 16.09 -17.29 2.10
CA SER A 174 16.08 -17.79 0.74
C SER A 174 17.46 -18.29 0.29
N GLU A 175 18.53 -17.61 0.67
CA GLU A 175 19.91 -18.04 0.40
C GLU A 175 20.29 -19.31 1.18
N LEU A 176 19.85 -19.42 2.45
CA LEU A 176 20.21 -20.54 3.32
C LEU A 176 19.37 -21.79 3.07
N TYR A 177 18.07 -21.64 2.84
CA TYR A 177 17.10 -22.74 2.83
C TYR A 177 16.23 -22.78 1.56
N GLY A 178 16.41 -21.83 0.64
CA GLY A 178 15.61 -21.68 -0.58
C GLY A 178 14.41 -20.76 -0.42
N TRP A 179 13.91 -20.24 -1.54
CA TRP A 179 12.89 -19.20 -1.63
C TRP A 179 11.56 -19.53 -0.90
N ARG A 180 11.22 -20.81 -0.77
CA ARG A 180 9.98 -21.27 -0.09
C ARG A 180 9.96 -20.87 1.38
N TRP A 181 11.10 -20.90 2.06
CA TRP A 181 11.21 -20.57 3.47
C TRP A 181 10.88 -19.10 3.77
N ALA A 182 11.06 -18.22 2.80
CA ALA A 182 10.66 -16.83 2.94
C ALA A 182 9.14 -16.66 3.08
N PHE A 183 8.33 -17.54 2.49
CA PHE A 183 6.89 -17.59 2.72
C PHE A 183 6.55 -18.30 4.04
N TYR A 184 7.26 -19.38 4.37
CA TYR A 184 6.97 -20.15 5.56
C TYR A 184 7.27 -19.40 6.86
N MET A 185 8.23 -18.47 6.89
CA MET A 185 8.51 -17.65 8.08
C MET A 185 7.31 -16.80 8.54
N ILE A 186 6.40 -16.49 7.62
CA ILE A 186 5.21 -15.69 7.90
C ILE A 186 4.15 -16.49 8.64
N VAL A 187 4.09 -17.81 8.41
CA VAL A 187 3.03 -18.70 8.88
C VAL A 187 2.92 -18.74 10.41
N PRO A 188 3.99 -19.02 11.18
CA PRO A 188 3.89 -19.09 12.65
C PRO A 188 3.44 -17.76 13.24
N VAL A 189 3.94 -16.64 12.72
CA VAL A 189 3.60 -15.31 13.20
C VAL A 189 2.15 -14.94 12.83
N GLY A 190 1.68 -15.33 11.63
CA GLY A 190 0.29 -15.19 11.21
C GLY A 190 -0.69 -15.97 12.07
N MET A 191 -0.32 -17.20 12.47
CA MET A 191 -1.13 -18.00 13.40
C MET A 191 -1.18 -17.39 14.80
N VAL A 192 -0.08 -16.83 15.30
CA VAL A 192 -0.06 -16.09 16.57
C VAL A 192 -0.97 -14.87 16.50
N SER A 193 -0.89 -14.09 15.41
CA SER A 193 -1.78 -12.94 15.18
C SER A 193 -3.25 -13.38 15.15
N PHE A 194 -3.60 -14.42 14.39
CA PHE A 194 -4.96 -14.96 14.33
C PHE A 194 -5.51 -15.37 15.70
N ILE A 195 -4.75 -16.15 16.44
CA ILE A 195 -5.15 -16.60 17.79
C ILE A 195 -5.29 -15.40 18.73
N GLY A 196 -4.32 -14.50 18.69
CA GLY A 196 -4.34 -13.28 19.50
C GLY A 196 -5.54 -12.39 19.20
N LEU A 197 -5.88 -12.17 17.93
CA LEU A 197 -7.08 -11.42 17.53
C LEU A 197 -8.36 -12.09 18.02
N ARG A 198 -8.44 -13.43 17.94
CA ARG A 198 -9.59 -14.18 18.43
C ARG A 198 -9.84 -14.00 19.93
N LEU A 199 -8.74 -13.93 20.70
CA LEU A 199 -8.82 -13.80 22.17
C LEU A 199 -9.06 -12.35 22.62
N THR A 200 -8.60 -11.37 21.85
CA THR A 200 -8.56 -9.96 22.30
C THR A 200 -9.68 -9.10 21.78
N LEU A 201 -10.07 -9.31 20.50
CA LEU A 201 -11.12 -8.51 19.90
C LEU A 201 -12.50 -8.86 20.49
N PRO A 202 -13.29 -7.85 20.84
CA PRO A 202 -14.67 -8.07 21.29
C PRO A 202 -15.51 -8.63 20.13
N ARG A 203 -16.55 -9.36 20.46
CA ARG A 203 -17.54 -9.76 19.47
C ARG A 203 -18.34 -8.53 19.04
N ASP A 204 -18.47 -8.37 17.72
CA ASP A 204 -19.32 -7.32 17.17
C ASP A 204 -20.80 -7.64 17.50
N ALA A 205 -21.59 -6.59 17.67
CA ALA A 205 -23.04 -6.76 17.73
C ALA A 205 -23.53 -7.32 16.38
N PRO A 206 -24.57 -8.19 16.37
CA PRO A 206 -25.12 -8.73 15.14
C PRO A 206 -25.57 -7.59 14.21
N THR A 207 -24.83 -7.37 13.17
CA THR A 207 -25.23 -6.45 12.09
C THR A 207 -26.20 -7.18 11.17
N GLY A 208 -27.31 -6.52 10.82
CA GLY A 208 -28.34 -7.09 9.96
C GLY A 208 -27.76 -7.56 8.60
N ARG A 209 -28.49 -8.42 7.89
CA ARG A 209 -28.08 -8.91 6.56
C ARG A 209 -27.98 -7.76 5.57
N VAL A 210 -26.78 -7.28 5.29
CA VAL A 210 -26.51 -6.29 4.25
C VAL A 210 -26.33 -7.04 2.93
N ALA A 211 -27.23 -6.78 1.96
CA ALA A 211 -27.09 -7.33 0.61
C ALA A 211 -25.91 -6.66 -0.11
N LEU A 212 -25.17 -7.45 -0.91
CA LEU A 212 -24.11 -6.90 -1.76
C LEU A 212 -24.74 -6.26 -3.00
N ASP A 213 -24.34 -5.04 -3.29
CA ASP A 213 -24.62 -4.40 -4.56
C ASP A 213 -23.65 -4.94 -5.63
N TRP A 214 -24.11 -5.98 -6.33
CA TRP A 214 -23.33 -6.67 -7.37
C TRP A 214 -22.97 -5.75 -8.51
N THR A 215 -23.89 -4.87 -8.94
CA THR A 215 -23.66 -3.96 -10.06
C THR A 215 -22.56 -2.95 -9.71
N GLY A 216 -22.66 -2.32 -8.54
CA GLY A 216 -21.66 -1.38 -8.06
C GLY A 216 -20.31 -2.07 -7.84
N PHE A 217 -20.30 -3.25 -7.22
CA PHE A 217 -19.07 -4.01 -6.99
C PHE A 217 -18.37 -4.44 -8.27
N LEU A 218 -19.10 -5.08 -9.20
CA LEU A 218 -18.49 -5.59 -10.44
C LEU A 218 -18.00 -4.47 -11.35
N SER A 219 -18.77 -3.39 -11.50
CA SER A 219 -18.36 -2.25 -12.32
C SER A 219 -17.10 -1.57 -11.75
N LEU A 220 -17.04 -1.38 -10.44
CA LEU A 220 -15.83 -0.85 -9.79
C LEU A 220 -14.64 -1.81 -9.91
N SER A 221 -14.87 -3.12 -9.73
CA SER A 221 -13.84 -4.16 -9.85
C SER A 221 -13.23 -4.20 -11.24
N VAL A 222 -14.06 -4.16 -12.28
CA VAL A 222 -13.60 -4.10 -13.68
C VAL A 222 -12.82 -2.82 -13.94
N THR A 223 -13.31 -1.67 -13.44
CA THR A 223 -12.60 -0.40 -13.55
C THR A 223 -11.19 -0.49 -12.95
N ILE A 224 -11.09 -0.95 -11.70
CA ILE A 224 -9.81 -1.07 -10.99
C ILE A 224 -8.90 -2.07 -11.70
N ALA A 225 -9.43 -3.21 -12.13
CA ALA A 225 -8.67 -4.24 -12.83
C ALA A 225 -8.07 -3.71 -14.13
N CYS A 226 -8.87 -3.10 -14.98
CA CYS A 226 -8.41 -2.56 -16.25
C CYS A 226 -7.41 -1.40 -16.04
N VAL A 227 -7.70 -0.46 -15.12
CA VAL A 227 -6.75 0.63 -14.80
C VAL A 227 -5.42 0.06 -14.31
N GLN A 228 -5.43 -0.94 -13.42
CA GLN A 228 -4.21 -1.54 -12.89
C GLN A 228 -3.41 -2.29 -13.97
N LEU A 229 -4.08 -2.99 -14.91
CA LEU A 229 -3.44 -3.67 -16.03
C LEU A 229 -2.82 -2.66 -17.00
N VAL A 230 -3.55 -1.62 -17.39
CA VAL A 230 -3.04 -0.52 -18.23
C VAL A 230 -1.79 0.12 -17.61
N LEU A 231 -1.82 0.42 -16.31
CA LEU A 231 -0.68 1.02 -15.61
C LEU A 231 0.52 0.05 -15.48
N SER A 232 0.27 -1.25 -15.28
CA SER A 232 1.34 -2.24 -15.10
C SER A 232 2.00 -2.64 -16.41
N ARG A 233 1.25 -2.66 -17.53
CA ARG A 233 1.68 -3.21 -18.81
C ARG A 233 1.84 -2.17 -19.91
N GLY A 234 1.32 -0.95 -19.71
CA GLY A 234 1.27 0.09 -20.72
C GLY A 234 2.60 0.35 -21.38
N GLN A 235 3.70 0.46 -20.60
CA GLN A 235 5.04 0.69 -21.13
C GLN A 235 5.56 -0.48 -21.98
N ARG A 236 5.23 -1.73 -21.62
CA ARG A 236 5.66 -2.93 -22.37
C ARG A 236 4.91 -3.12 -23.67
N LEU A 237 3.69 -2.61 -23.76
CA LEU A 237 2.80 -2.74 -24.89
C LEU A 237 2.70 -1.45 -25.71
N ASP A 238 3.64 -0.54 -25.54
CA ASP A 238 3.70 0.76 -26.25
C ASP A 238 2.42 1.59 -26.11
N TRP A 239 1.80 1.53 -24.92
CA TRP A 239 0.63 2.32 -24.55
C TRP A 239 -0.51 2.19 -25.58
N PHE A 240 -1.01 3.30 -26.05
CA PHE A 240 -2.17 3.36 -26.96
C PHE A 240 -1.88 2.89 -28.40
N GLU A 241 -0.70 2.46 -28.71
CA GLU A 241 -0.39 1.76 -29.97
C GLU A 241 -0.88 0.29 -29.92
N SER A 242 -0.98 -0.28 -28.71
CA SER A 242 -1.54 -1.60 -28.49
C SER A 242 -3.06 -1.59 -28.48
N ARG A 243 -3.68 -2.45 -29.27
CA ARG A 243 -5.14 -2.66 -29.24
C ARG A 243 -5.63 -3.15 -27.87
N GLU A 244 -4.82 -3.93 -27.17
CA GLU A 244 -5.13 -4.44 -25.83
C GLU A 244 -5.31 -3.28 -24.84
N ILE A 245 -4.34 -2.36 -24.78
CA ILE A 245 -4.40 -1.17 -23.88
C ILE A 245 -5.58 -0.25 -24.22
N VAL A 246 -5.87 -0.07 -25.53
CA VAL A 246 -7.02 0.74 -25.97
C VAL A 246 -8.32 0.11 -25.49
N VAL A 247 -8.48 -1.22 -25.67
CA VAL A 247 -9.69 -1.95 -25.22
C VAL A 247 -9.81 -1.90 -23.69
N GLU A 248 -8.73 -2.18 -22.95
CA GLU A 248 -8.71 -2.11 -21.49
C GLU A 248 -9.10 -0.70 -20.98
N THR A 249 -8.56 0.35 -21.61
CA THR A 249 -8.89 1.74 -21.27
C THR A 249 -10.36 2.07 -21.54
N PHE A 250 -10.88 1.63 -22.68
CA PHE A 250 -12.29 1.83 -23.01
C PHE A 250 -13.21 1.08 -22.05
N VAL A 251 -12.91 -0.17 -21.75
CA VAL A 251 -13.66 -0.98 -20.77
C VAL A 251 -13.59 -0.34 -19.37
N ALA A 252 -12.42 0.17 -18.96
CA ALA A 252 -12.27 0.88 -17.68
C ALA A 252 -13.16 2.13 -17.62
N ALA A 253 -13.17 2.95 -18.68
CA ALA A 253 -13.97 4.15 -18.75
C ALA A 253 -15.48 3.85 -18.73
N LEU A 254 -15.92 2.84 -19.49
CA LEU A 254 -17.31 2.40 -19.52
C LEU A 254 -17.76 1.84 -18.17
N ALA A 255 -16.95 0.95 -17.57
CA ALA A 255 -17.24 0.36 -16.27
C ALA A 255 -17.27 1.44 -15.15
N PHE A 256 -16.38 2.42 -15.20
CA PHE A 256 -16.38 3.56 -14.27
C PHE A 256 -17.63 4.42 -14.42
N TRP A 257 -18.03 4.68 -15.66
CA TRP A 257 -19.26 5.41 -15.92
C TRP A 257 -20.49 4.67 -15.36
N VAL A 258 -20.59 3.35 -15.60
CA VAL A 258 -21.64 2.50 -15.03
C VAL A 258 -21.62 2.55 -13.51
N PHE A 259 -20.43 2.46 -12.90
CA PHE A 259 -20.26 2.55 -11.44
C PHE A 259 -20.79 3.87 -10.89
N ILE A 260 -20.42 5.01 -11.48
CA ILE A 260 -20.89 6.33 -11.04
C ILE A 260 -22.39 6.48 -11.22
N ALA A 261 -22.92 6.16 -12.42
CA ALA A 261 -24.35 6.25 -12.72
C ALA A 261 -25.18 5.39 -11.76
N HIS A 262 -24.74 4.16 -11.52
CA HIS A 262 -25.40 3.24 -10.59
C HIS A 262 -25.32 3.74 -9.14
N SER A 263 -24.14 4.18 -8.68
CA SER A 263 -23.94 4.65 -7.29
C SER A 263 -24.73 5.93 -6.97
N LEU A 264 -25.05 6.76 -7.95
CA LEU A 264 -25.88 7.95 -7.78
C LEU A 264 -27.39 7.62 -7.73
N THR A 265 -27.82 6.51 -8.35
CA THR A 265 -29.24 6.14 -8.48
C THR A 265 -29.64 5.04 -7.49
N ALA A 266 -28.72 4.20 -7.06
CA ALA A 266 -29.00 3.09 -6.15
C ALA A 266 -29.37 3.57 -4.73
N SER A 267 -30.37 2.92 -4.14
CA SER A 267 -30.79 3.20 -2.77
C SER A 267 -29.75 2.78 -1.71
N ARG A 268 -28.94 1.77 -2.01
CA ARG A 268 -27.84 1.27 -1.18
C ARG A 268 -26.64 0.94 -2.07
N PRO A 269 -25.88 1.96 -2.49
CA PRO A 269 -24.74 1.76 -3.37
C PRO A 269 -23.64 0.97 -2.65
N PHE A 270 -22.80 0.28 -3.45
CA PHE A 270 -21.62 -0.46 -2.96
C PHE A 270 -20.65 0.43 -2.19
N LEU A 271 -20.37 1.62 -2.72
CA LEU A 271 -19.63 2.68 -2.03
C LEU A 271 -20.52 3.92 -1.87
N ASN A 272 -20.52 4.47 -0.69
CA ASN A 272 -21.30 5.67 -0.37
C ASN A 272 -20.57 6.93 -0.87
N LEU A 273 -20.84 7.34 -2.11
CA LEU A 273 -20.24 8.54 -2.71
C LEU A 273 -20.59 9.83 -1.93
N ARG A 274 -21.60 9.80 -1.06
CA ARG A 274 -21.92 10.98 -0.20
C ARG A 274 -20.81 11.30 0.79
N LEU A 275 -19.92 10.34 1.09
CA LEU A 275 -18.73 10.61 1.89
C LEU A 275 -17.81 11.64 1.23
N LEU A 276 -17.80 11.71 -0.11
CA LEU A 276 -17.03 12.71 -0.85
C LEU A 276 -17.56 14.13 -0.70
N LEU A 277 -18.79 14.32 -0.20
CA LEU A 277 -19.35 15.64 0.09
C LEU A 277 -18.72 16.25 1.36
N ASP A 278 -18.15 15.44 2.24
CA ASP A 278 -17.33 15.95 3.34
C ASP A 278 -16.01 16.50 2.78
N ARG A 279 -15.83 17.82 2.90
CA ARG A 279 -14.66 18.51 2.35
C ARG A 279 -13.33 18.00 2.92
N LYS A 280 -13.29 17.64 4.21
CA LYS A 280 -12.05 17.11 4.83
C LYS A 280 -11.71 15.75 4.28
N TYR A 281 -12.72 14.89 4.13
CA TYR A 281 -12.54 13.56 3.57
C TYR A 281 -12.10 13.64 2.10
N ALA A 282 -12.74 14.45 1.26
CA ALA A 282 -12.39 14.62 -0.15
C ALA A 282 -10.95 15.17 -0.34
N ILE A 283 -10.58 16.21 0.41
CA ILE A 283 -9.21 16.74 0.40
C ILE A 283 -8.21 15.68 0.90
N GLY A 284 -8.55 14.94 1.95
CA GLY A 284 -7.73 13.88 2.48
C GLY A 284 -7.49 12.75 1.47
N LEU A 285 -8.50 12.38 0.70
CA LEU A 285 -8.38 11.40 -0.39
C LEU A 285 -7.47 11.89 -1.53
N THR A 286 -7.55 13.17 -1.87
CA THR A 286 -6.62 13.79 -2.86
C THR A 286 -5.19 13.76 -2.33
N LEU A 287 -4.99 14.15 -1.08
CA LEU A 287 -3.67 14.16 -0.46
C LEU A 287 -3.08 12.74 -0.30
N VAL A 288 -3.90 11.72 0.02
CA VAL A 288 -3.38 10.35 0.11
C VAL A 288 -3.03 9.76 -1.25
N LEU A 289 -3.72 10.14 -2.30
CA LEU A 289 -3.35 9.79 -3.68
C LEU A 289 -1.98 10.36 -4.02
N ILE A 290 -1.76 11.67 -3.76
CA ILE A 290 -0.45 12.33 -3.94
C ILE A 290 0.62 11.69 -3.04
N TYR A 291 0.28 11.38 -1.79
CA TYR A 291 1.19 10.67 -0.89
C TYR A 291 1.60 9.31 -1.46
N GLY A 292 0.66 8.55 -2.03
CA GLY A 292 0.96 7.29 -2.72
C GLY A 292 1.95 7.49 -3.88
N MET A 293 1.73 8.53 -4.71
CA MET A 293 2.62 8.87 -5.82
C MET A 293 4.06 9.08 -5.37
N VAL A 294 4.28 9.97 -4.41
CA VAL A 294 5.64 10.39 -4.04
C VAL A 294 6.34 9.42 -3.08
N ASN A 295 5.59 8.62 -2.34
CA ASN A 295 6.15 7.69 -1.38
C ASN A 295 6.74 6.43 -2.04
N PHE A 296 5.98 5.76 -2.91
CA PHE A 296 6.37 4.45 -3.42
C PHE A 296 7.29 4.52 -4.63
N THR A 297 7.24 5.59 -5.41
CA THR A 297 8.03 5.72 -6.64
C THR A 297 9.54 5.60 -6.41
N PRO A 298 10.17 6.34 -5.47
CA PRO A 298 11.60 6.15 -5.22
C PRO A 298 11.94 4.75 -4.70
N MET A 299 11.04 4.15 -3.92
CA MET A 299 11.24 2.80 -3.36
C MET A 299 11.28 1.72 -4.43
N VAL A 300 10.54 1.90 -5.53
CA VAL A 300 10.46 0.93 -6.63
C VAL A 300 11.52 1.20 -7.69
N LEU A 301 11.81 2.46 -8.00
CA LEU A 301 12.70 2.82 -9.12
C LEU A 301 14.18 2.95 -8.74
N LEU A 302 14.49 3.37 -7.50
CA LEU A 302 15.87 3.58 -7.09
C LEU A 302 16.69 2.28 -7.02
N PRO A 303 16.21 1.15 -6.48
CA PRO A 303 16.99 -0.09 -6.42
C PRO A 303 17.44 -0.61 -7.78
N PRO A 304 16.57 -0.78 -8.79
CA PRO A 304 17.01 -1.23 -10.12
C PRO A 304 18.00 -0.25 -10.78
N LEU A 305 17.80 1.06 -10.59
CA LEU A 305 18.70 2.07 -11.12
C LEU A 305 20.12 1.94 -10.54
N LEU A 306 20.22 1.80 -9.22
CA LEU A 306 21.51 1.64 -8.54
C LEU A 306 22.18 0.32 -8.90
N GLN A 307 21.42 -0.77 -9.02
CA GLN A 307 21.95 -2.09 -9.35
C GLN A 307 22.44 -2.17 -10.80
N GLN A 308 21.60 -1.74 -11.75
CA GLN A 308 21.86 -1.93 -13.18
C GLN A 308 22.81 -0.89 -13.78
N HIS A 309 22.78 0.35 -13.28
CA HIS A 309 23.53 1.46 -13.87
C HIS A 309 24.67 1.95 -13.01
N ALA A 310 24.55 1.93 -11.68
CA ALA A 310 25.62 2.35 -10.78
C ALA A 310 26.46 1.18 -10.24
N GLY A 311 26.04 -0.08 -10.47
CA GLY A 311 26.78 -1.27 -10.06
C GLY A 311 26.80 -1.51 -8.55
N PHE A 312 25.83 -0.97 -7.80
CA PHE A 312 25.74 -1.16 -6.35
C PHE A 312 25.37 -2.61 -6.02
N PRO A 313 26.06 -3.24 -5.07
CA PRO A 313 25.69 -4.57 -4.60
C PRO A 313 24.37 -4.54 -3.82
N ASP A 314 23.63 -5.65 -3.84
CA ASP A 314 22.31 -5.80 -3.21
C ASP A 314 22.33 -5.45 -1.72
N GLN A 315 23.43 -5.74 -1.03
CA GLN A 315 23.59 -5.40 0.39
C GLN A 315 23.51 -3.89 0.63
N LEU A 316 24.23 -3.08 -0.17
CA LEU A 316 24.21 -1.61 -0.04
C LEU A 316 22.84 -1.03 -0.37
N ILE A 317 22.16 -1.58 -1.37
CA ILE A 317 20.79 -1.20 -1.72
C ILE A 317 19.84 -1.48 -0.52
N GLY A 318 20.01 -2.65 0.11
CA GLY A 318 19.29 -3.00 1.34
C GLY A 318 19.53 -2.01 2.47
N GLU A 319 20.76 -1.54 2.67
CA GLU A 319 21.12 -0.54 3.68
C GLU A 319 20.48 0.83 3.40
N ILE A 320 20.43 1.25 2.13
CA ILE A 320 19.75 2.49 1.70
C ILE A 320 18.24 2.42 1.99
N ILE A 321 17.61 1.27 1.72
CA ILE A 321 16.19 1.04 2.04
C ILE A 321 15.99 1.00 3.56
N ALA A 322 16.89 0.39 4.31
CA ALA A 322 16.84 0.34 5.76
C ALA A 322 16.95 1.76 6.38
N ALA A 323 17.83 2.62 5.85
CA ALA A 323 17.94 4.02 6.25
C ALA A 323 16.61 4.77 6.13
N ARG A 324 15.82 4.49 5.07
CA ARG A 324 14.47 5.02 4.91
C ARG A 324 13.51 4.50 5.99
N GLY A 325 13.60 3.22 6.35
CA GLY A 325 12.82 2.64 7.46
C GLY A 325 13.13 3.29 8.80
N VAL A 326 14.41 3.55 9.08
CA VAL A 326 14.86 4.31 10.27
C VAL A 326 14.29 5.74 10.26
N GLY A 327 14.40 6.43 9.12
CA GLY A 327 13.83 7.76 8.94
C GLY A 327 12.32 7.76 9.17
N ALA A 328 11.58 6.79 8.65
CA ALA A 328 10.14 6.68 8.85
C ALA A 328 9.79 6.48 10.34
N THR A 329 10.55 5.66 11.03
CA THR A 329 10.39 5.47 12.48
C THR A 329 10.55 6.79 13.24
N ILE A 330 11.61 7.56 12.94
CA ILE A 330 11.83 8.91 13.50
C ILE A 330 10.64 9.82 13.14
N GLY A 331 10.19 9.82 11.87
CA GLY A 331 9.07 10.63 11.42
C GLY A 331 7.76 10.33 12.13
N PHE A 332 7.46 9.04 12.37
CA PHE A 332 6.29 8.63 13.14
C PHE A 332 6.35 9.06 14.61
N PHE A 333 7.54 9.00 15.23
CA PHE A 333 7.71 9.55 16.57
C PHE A 333 7.52 11.08 16.59
N LEU A 334 8.09 11.80 15.65
CA LEU A 334 7.89 13.24 15.52
C LEU A 334 6.42 13.59 15.30
N ALA A 335 5.69 12.82 14.50
CA ALA A 335 4.26 13.02 14.24
C ALA A 335 3.40 12.98 15.51
N ILE A 336 3.79 12.21 16.54
CA ILE A 336 3.10 12.17 17.84
C ILE A 336 3.12 13.55 18.51
N PHE A 337 4.22 14.26 18.39
CA PHE A 337 4.39 15.59 19.00
C PHE A 337 3.80 16.69 18.11
N VAL A 338 4.06 16.66 16.82
CA VAL A 338 3.53 17.61 15.83
C VAL A 338 2.00 17.57 15.78
N GLY A 339 1.40 16.38 15.84
CA GLY A 339 -0.06 16.21 15.87
C GLY A 339 -0.76 16.82 17.08
N ARG A 340 -0.02 17.20 18.14
CA ARG A 340 -0.53 17.93 19.30
C ARG A 340 -0.61 19.44 19.08
N ILE A 341 0.12 19.98 18.10
CA ILE A 341 0.16 21.43 17.80
C ILE A 341 -0.95 21.73 16.77
N ASP A 342 -0.73 21.44 15.52
CA ASP A 342 -1.68 21.59 14.42
C ASP A 342 -1.34 20.54 13.34
N PRO A 343 -2.31 19.68 12.94
CA PRO A 343 -2.09 18.70 11.89
C PRO A 343 -1.64 19.30 10.55
N ARG A 344 -1.99 20.56 10.27
CA ARG A 344 -1.59 21.27 9.04
C ARG A 344 -0.09 21.49 8.97
N VAL A 345 0.55 21.80 10.11
CA VAL A 345 2.01 21.97 10.19
C VAL A 345 2.72 20.68 9.82
N GLY A 346 2.22 19.54 10.30
CA GLY A 346 2.76 18.23 9.93
C GLY A 346 2.61 17.94 8.44
N LEU A 347 1.44 18.24 7.86
CA LEU A 347 1.21 18.02 6.43
C LEU A 347 2.11 18.91 5.57
N VAL A 348 2.11 20.22 5.81
CA VAL A 348 2.93 21.16 5.03
C VAL A 348 4.41 20.83 5.18
N GLY A 349 4.90 20.67 6.44
CA GLY A 349 6.30 20.35 6.70
C GLY A 349 6.72 19.02 6.09
N GLY A 350 5.89 17.98 6.21
CA GLY A 350 6.18 16.67 5.65
C GLY A 350 6.22 16.66 4.12
N PHE A 351 5.23 17.26 3.44
CA PHE A 351 5.24 17.37 1.98
C PHE A 351 6.39 18.26 1.47
N THR A 352 6.73 19.34 2.18
CA THR A 352 7.90 20.16 1.85
C THR A 352 9.19 19.36 1.98
N LEU A 353 9.34 18.58 3.05
CA LEU A 353 10.51 17.73 3.26
C LEU A 353 10.61 16.64 2.17
N GLN A 354 9.48 16.08 1.74
CA GLN A 354 9.43 15.11 0.64
C GLN A 354 9.82 15.75 -0.69
N ALA A 355 9.35 16.98 -0.96
CA ALA A 355 9.71 17.72 -2.16
C ALA A 355 11.19 18.11 -2.19
N LEU A 356 11.75 18.55 -1.07
CA LEU A 356 13.19 18.85 -0.94
C LEU A 356 14.05 17.61 -1.15
N SER A 357 13.64 16.47 -0.61
CA SER A 357 14.32 15.20 -0.85
C SER A 357 14.28 14.78 -2.32
N GLY A 358 13.12 14.95 -2.99
CA GLY A 358 13.00 14.70 -4.42
C GLY A 358 13.89 15.63 -5.26
N TRP A 359 13.95 16.90 -4.90
CA TRP A 359 14.86 17.86 -5.54
C TRP A 359 16.33 17.48 -5.33
N TRP A 360 16.70 17.07 -4.13
CA TRP A 360 18.03 16.56 -3.87
C TRP A 360 18.39 15.36 -4.76
N LEU A 361 17.45 14.42 -4.99
CA LEU A 361 17.66 13.30 -5.91
C LEU A 361 17.91 13.72 -7.37
N MET A 362 17.38 14.86 -7.82
CA MET A 362 17.61 15.35 -9.19
C MET A 362 19.06 15.72 -9.45
N GLY A 363 19.83 16.09 -8.43
CA GLY A 363 21.25 16.45 -8.52
C GLY A 363 22.21 15.27 -8.36
N ILE A 364 21.71 14.05 -8.20
CA ILE A 364 22.51 12.85 -7.98
C ILE A 364 22.90 12.25 -9.32
N ASP A 365 24.21 11.98 -9.51
CA ASP A 365 24.75 11.24 -10.64
C ASP A 365 25.08 9.77 -10.28
N LEU A 366 25.57 8.99 -11.24
CA LEU A 366 25.90 7.58 -11.04
C LEU A 366 27.14 7.34 -10.15
N ASN A 367 27.92 8.40 -9.86
CA ASN A 367 29.11 8.34 -8.99
C ASN A 367 28.80 8.79 -7.56
N VAL A 368 27.51 8.85 -7.21
CA VAL A 368 27.06 9.30 -5.89
C VAL A 368 27.60 8.43 -4.77
N ASP A 369 28.01 9.10 -3.68
CA ASP A 369 28.40 8.41 -2.45
C ASP A 369 27.21 7.75 -1.76
N THR A 370 27.43 6.55 -1.21
CA THR A 370 26.44 5.77 -0.48
C THR A 370 25.85 6.56 0.70
N GLY A 371 26.69 7.35 1.40
CA GLY A 371 26.24 8.18 2.53
C GLY A 371 25.21 9.22 2.12
N THR A 372 25.37 9.83 0.95
CA THR A 372 24.42 10.80 0.37
C THR A 372 23.06 10.13 0.07
N LEU A 373 23.07 8.92 -0.51
CA LEU A 373 21.84 8.16 -0.77
C LEU A 373 21.13 7.73 0.52
N MET A 374 21.89 7.28 1.51
CA MET A 374 21.36 6.93 2.84
C MET A 374 20.75 8.14 3.52
N ALA A 375 21.43 9.31 3.51
CA ALA A 375 20.93 10.54 4.09
C ALA A 375 19.64 11.00 3.39
N ASN A 376 19.58 10.96 2.06
CA ASN A 376 18.36 11.29 1.32
C ASN A 376 17.22 10.32 1.66
N SER A 377 17.49 9.01 1.69
CA SER A 377 16.50 7.99 2.04
C SER A 377 15.97 8.16 3.47
N LEU A 378 16.83 8.53 4.40
CA LEU A 378 16.44 8.85 5.78
C LEU A 378 15.50 10.06 5.81
N VAL A 379 15.81 11.14 5.10
CA VAL A 379 14.96 12.33 4.99
C VAL A 379 13.60 11.99 4.38
N GLN A 380 13.56 11.17 3.32
CA GLN A 380 12.31 10.67 2.76
C GLN A 380 11.49 9.88 3.79
N GLY A 381 12.15 9.01 4.54
CA GLY A 381 11.51 8.26 5.62
C GLY A 381 10.87 9.17 6.65
N VAL A 382 11.61 10.17 7.15
CA VAL A 382 11.07 11.17 8.10
C VAL A 382 9.83 11.85 7.53
N ALA A 383 9.87 12.30 6.28
CA ALA A 383 8.73 12.93 5.63
C ALA A 383 7.49 12.02 5.60
N ILE A 384 7.67 10.74 5.28
CA ILE A 384 6.59 9.74 5.25
C ILE A 384 5.88 9.66 6.60
N GLY A 385 6.63 9.50 7.69
CA GLY A 385 6.05 9.39 9.03
C GLY A 385 5.33 10.66 9.46
N VAL A 386 5.91 11.82 9.20
CA VAL A 386 5.33 13.13 9.54
C VAL A 386 4.03 13.41 8.77
N ILE A 387 3.92 12.97 7.50
CA ILE A 387 2.70 13.16 6.69
C ILE A 387 1.57 12.20 7.13
N TRP A 388 1.87 10.91 7.31
CA TRP A 388 0.87 9.87 7.42
C TRP A 388 -0.12 10.07 8.56
N VAL A 389 0.38 10.40 9.74
CA VAL A 389 -0.45 10.52 10.94
C VAL A 389 -1.45 11.66 10.85
N PRO A 390 -1.04 12.92 10.62
CA PRO A 390 -1.99 14.03 10.51
C PRO A 390 -2.91 13.88 9.29
N LEU A 391 -2.42 13.31 8.18
CA LEU A 391 -3.24 13.03 7.00
C LEU A 391 -4.40 12.12 7.35
N THR A 392 -4.13 10.98 8.00
CA THR A 392 -5.17 10.04 8.42
C THR A 392 -6.16 10.69 9.40
N LEU A 393 -5.66 11.36 10.45
CA LEU A 393 -6.51 11.94 11.50
C LEU A 393 -7.44 13.04 10.96
N VAL A 394 -6.92 13.91 10.08
CA VAL A 394 -7.72 14.98 9.46
C VAL A 394 -8.75 14.40 8.50
N THR A 395 -8.36 13.44 7.67
CA THR A 395 -9.26 12.80 6.69
C THR A 395 -10.48 12.18 7.36
N PHE A 396 -10.28 11.47 8.48
CA PHE A 396 -11.34 10.74 9.14
C PHE A 396 -11.99 11.47 10.31
N SER A 397 -11.64 12.74 10.55
CA SER A 397 -12.14 13.51 11.71
C SER A 397 -13.65 13.65 11.77
N ASN A 398 -14.34 13.68 10.63
CA ASN A 398 -15.79 13.85 10.51
C ASN A 398 -16.50 12.57 10.05
N VAL A 399 -15.78 11.48 9.76
CA VAL A 399 -16.37 10.24 9.24
C VAL A 399 -17.04 9.49 10.38
N ALA A 400 -18.32 9.13 10.20
CA ALA A 400 -19.07 8.37 11.18
C ALA A 400 -18.46 6.97 11.39
N PRO A 401 -18.45 6.42 12.62
CA PRO A 401 -17.89 5.10 12.92
C PRO A 401 -18.44 3.97 12.03
N ALA A 402 -19.72 4.06 11.64
CA ALA A 402 -20.34 3.07 10.75
C ALA A 402 -19.69 3.01 9.36
N ASN A 403 -19.22 4.15 8.85
CA ASN A 403 -18.63 4.26 7.51
C ASN A 403 -17.09 4.22 7.54
N LEU A 404 -16.47 4.05 8.70
CA LEU A 404 -15.02 4.15 8.87
C LEU A 404 -14.27 3.06 8.09
N ALA A 405 -14.77 1.82 8.11
CA ALA A 405 -14.14 0.71 7.39
C ALA A 405 -14.20 0.89 5.86
N GLU A 406 -15.34 1.36 5.35
CA GLU A 406 -15.53 1.70 3.93
C GLU A 406 -14.62 2.86 3.52
N GLY A 407 -14.62 3.94 4.31
CA GLY A 407 -13.77 5.10 4.07
C GLY A 407 -12.28 4.76 4.09
N MET A 408 -11.83 3.90 5.01
CA MET A 408 -10.45 3.42 5.06
C MET A 408 -10.10 2.57 3.84
N ALA A 409 -11.01 1.73 3.36
CA ALA A 409 -10.81 0.94 2.15
C ALA A 409 -10.57 1.84 0.91
N VAL A 410 -11.41 2.88 0.74
CA VAL A 410 -11.25 3.86 -0.36
C VAL A 410 -9.93 4.64 -0.21
N TYR A 411 -9.58 5.05 1.01
CA TYR A 411 -8.33 5.75 1.31
C TYR A 411 -7.09 4.93 0.90
N HIS A 412 -7.03 3.67 1.30
CA HIS A 412 -5.92 2.77 0.91
C HIS A 412 -5.94 2.42 -0.57
N LEU A 413 -7.12 2.28 -1.19
CA LEU A 413 -7.26 2.07 -2.62
C LEU A 413 -6.65 3.24 -3.41
N LEU A 414 -7.04 4.48 -3.08
CA LEU A 414 -6.52 5.66 -3.77
C LEU A 414 -5.02 5.85 -3.56
N ARG A 415 -4.50 5.56 -2.36
CA ARG A 415 -3.05 5.52 -2.13
C ARG A 415 -2.35 4.55 -3.09
N ASN A 416 -2.89 3.36 -3.27
CA ASN A 416 -2.30 2.34 -4.14
C ASN A 416 -2.41 2.71 -5.63
N ILE A 417 -3.56 3.27 -6.06
CA ILE A 417 -3.74 3.77 -7.42
C ILE A 417 -2.74 4.90 -7.71
N GLY A 418 -2.60 5.86 -6.79
CA GLY A 418 -1.63 6.94 -6.92
C GLY A 418 -0.20 6.43 -7.08
N SER A 419 0.18 5.44 -6.28
CA SER A 419 1.48 4.76 -6.39
C SER A 419 1.68 4.14 -7.77
N SER A 420 0.76 3.29 -8.21
CA SER A 420 0.85 2.60 -9.52
C SER A 420 0.89 3.59 -10.68
N PHE A 421 0.06 4.65 -10.63
CA PHE A 421 0.01 5.67 -11.65
C PHE A 421 1.35 6.40 -11.81
N PHE A 422 1.94 6.85 -10.70
CA PHE A 422 3.16 7.66 -10.78
C PHE A 422 4.39 6.81 -11.07
N ILE A 423 4.45 5.56 -10.59
CA ILE A 423 5.49 4.60 -10.97
C ILE A 423 5.45 4.36 -12.47
N SER A 424 4.27 4.09 -13.03
CA SER A 424 4.09 3.84 -14.46
C SER A 424 4.48 5.05 -15.31
N LEU A 425 4.04 6.25 -14.90
CA LEU A 425 4.40 7.51 -15.57
C LEU A 425 5.92 7.76 -15.53
N SER A 426 6.57 7.50 -14.39
CA SER A 426 8.01 7.67 -14.24
C SER A 426 8.79 6.69 -15.12
N ILE A 427 8.37 5.43 -15.21
CA ILE A 427 8.98 4.43 -16.10
C ILE A 427 8.84 4.88 -17.57
N ALA A 428 7.65 5.34 -17.97
CA ALA A 428 7.40 5.82 -19.32
C ALA A 428 8.34 6.99 -19.69
N GLU A 429 8.53 7.94 -18.77
CA GLU A 429 9.41 9.09 -18.98
C GLU A 429 10.90 8.68 -19.04
N ILE A 430 11.32 7.73 -18.18
CA ILE A 430 12.69 7.19 -18.22
C ILE A 430 12.96 6.54 -19.59
N VAL A 431 12.07 5.67 -20.07
CA VAL A 431 12.25 4.98 -21.36
C VAL A 431 12.26 5.97 -22.52
N ARG A 432 11.33 6.94 -22.52
CA ARG A 432 11.26 7.99 -23.54
C ARG A 432 12.53 8.83 -23.57
N THR A 433 13.00 9.29 -22.43
CA THR A 433 14.20 10.12 -22.31
C THR A 433 15.45 9.34 -22.71
N THR A 434 15.53 8.07 -22.31
CA THR A 434 16.63 7.17 -22.71
C THR A 434 16.66 6.99 -24.23
N GLY A 435 15.51 6.73 -24.88
CA GLY A 435 15.42 6.61 -26.33
C GLY A 435 15.81 7.91 -27.06
N ALA A 436 15.36 9.06 -26.56
CA ALA A 436 15.71 10.37 -27.12
C ALA A 436 17.22 10.68 -26.98
N ASN A 437 17.82 10.34 -25.84
CA ASN A 437 19.26 10.53 -25.62
C ASN A 437 20.08 9.56 -26.49
N TYR A 438 19.62 8.31 -26.62
CA TYR A 438 20.29 7.34 -27.51
C TYR A 438 20.27 7.80 -28.96
N SER A 439 19.15 8.27 -29.50
CA SER A 439 19.06 8.80 -30.85
C SER A 439 19.97 10.03 -31.05
N ARG A 440 20.07 10.93 -30.08
CA ARG A 440 21.01 12.06 -30.10
C ARG A 440 22.46 11.60 -30.11
N MET A 441 22.83 10.58 -29.33
CA MET A 441 24.19 10.02 -29.32
C MET A 441 24.57 9.42 -30.68
N THR A 442 23.65 8.77 -31.38
CA THR A 442 23.89 8.20 -32.70
C THR A 442 24.21 9.27 -33.75
N GLU A 443 23.70 10.50 -33.62
CA GLU A 443 24.07 11.63 -34.49
C GLU A 443 25.56 12.01 -34.35
N PHE A 444 26.14 11.87 -33.16
CA PHE A 444 27.56 12.14 -32.91
C PHE A 444 28.48 10.97 -33.28
N LEU A 445 27.92 9.76 -33.40
CA LEU A 445 28.64 8.52 -33.71
C LEU A 445 28.62 8.16 -35.21
N ASN A 446 28.05 9.01 -36.07
CA ASN A 446 27.96 8.74 -37.51
C ASN A 446 29.37 8.78 -38.16
N PRO A 447 29.82 7.71 -38.81
CA PRO A 447 31.17 7.62 -39.42
C PRO A 447 31.41 8.67 -40.49
N THR A 448 30.37 9.26 -41.07
CA THR A 448 30.50 10.31 -42.13
C THR A 448 30.81 11.70 -41.54
N THR A 449 30.70 11.93 -40.26
CA THR A 449 30.96 13.24 -39.63
C THR A 449 32.40 13.47 -39.21
N GLY A 450 33.33 12.53 -39.49
CA GLY A 450 34.81 12.70 -39.32
C GLY A 450 35.28 13.01 -37.88
N ARG A 451 34.45 12.90 -36.87
CA ARG A 451 34.76 13.25 -35.47
C ARG A 451 35.28 12.09 -34.61
N TRP A 452 35.69 10.98 -35.22
CA TRP A 452 36.43 9.92 -34.52
C TRP A 452 37.91 10.36 -34.31
N ARG A 453 38.16 11.38 -33.51
CA ARG A 453 39.48 11.60 -32.93
C ARG A 453 39.45 11.16 -31.49
N CYS A 454 39.87 9.92 -31.23
CA CYS A 454 40.38 9.56 -29.93
C CYS A 454 41.54 10.49 -29.61
N ARG A 455 41.39 11.40 -28.69
CA ARG A 455 42.52 12.03 -28.03
C ARG A 455 43.09 10.95 -27.11
N GLY A 456 44.25 10.44 -27.50
CA GLY A 456 45.09 9.61 -26.66
C GLY A 456 45.56 10.38 -25.42
#